data_ff19ded69f2bcdb6bd3c5d57dcfbcb3b
#
_entry.id   ff19ded69f2bcdb6bd3c5d57dcfbcb3b
#
_cell.length_a   1.000
_cell.length_b   1.000
_cell.length_c   1.000
_cell.angle_alpha   90.00
_cell.angle_beta   90.00
_cell.angle_gamma   90.00
#
_symmetry.space_group_name_H-M   'P 1'
#
loop_
_entity.id
_entity.type
_entity.pdbx_description
1 polymer ?
#
loop_
_entity_poly.entity_id
_entity_poly.type
_entity_poly.pdbx_seq_one_letter_code
_entity_poly.pdbx_strand_id
1 'polypeptide(L)'
;MKYEKSLFLSVFVILLSGITACNVLEDVSRTVTGVTVKLPDDLSGASIANDTLTFQNISSGLSVKVPATEKPELPQGLYNCFYKADVTYVDEGRTVKGRLRGALENVNLTSGNVSLTMNTHLLIDKDDFIIEEIFFTGTLRESGKQYYGDSYVKIYNNTDHVLYADGLALVESKFVSTQKYDYTPDIRQDTMTVHAIYVVPGSGEEHPVQPGESMVICDTGINHQVANPNSFDLSEANFEWYDVSTSPDNMDIDSETVENLDKWYCYTLSVFVLHNRGFRSYALARMQVPKEEYLKKFFYKYEYIISSPQGNYPWSQKAYKLPNDWIVDGVNCSVEAERQWNVLPATVDAGWTHCGKIDHDKDRYFKSVRRKMLYLDENGHRVLQDTDNSTDDFNTECIPSLIEEQNTAISADGRKAETLTYDGVQPVEE
;
A
#
# COMPACT_ATOMS: atom_id res chain seq x y z
N MET A 1 54.87 -81.08 -0.15
CA MET A 1 55.04 -79.67 -0.48
C MET A 1 54.03 -78.85 0.36
N LYS A 2 54.53 -78.41 1.50
CA LYS A 2 53.72 -77.63 2.45
C LYS A 2 54.12 -76.15 2.36
N TYR A 3 53.24 -75.28 2.14
CA TYR A 3 53.43 -73.84 2.30
C TYR A 3 52.83 -73.41 3.62
N GLU A 4 53.66 -72.96 4.51
CA GLU A 4 53.27 -72.31 5.77
C GLU A 4 52.81 -70.84 5.45
N LYS A 5 51.72 -70.48 6.03
CA LYS A 5 51.22 -69.08 6.03
C LYS A 5 51.71 -68.44 7.31
N SER A 6 52.63 -67.54 7.20
CA SER A 6 53.03 -66.64 8.28
C SER A 6 51.95 -65.60 8.49
N LEU A 7 51.46 -65.50 9.72
CA LEU A 7 50.43 -64.50 10.15
C LEU A 7 51.19 -63.30 10.74
N PHE A 8 51.24 -62.20 10.03
CA PHE A 8 51.73 -60.93 10.57
C PHE A 8 50.60 -60.23 11.34
N LEU A 9 50.77 -60.15 12.67
CA LEU A 9 49.92 -59.42 13.59
C LEU A 9 50.40 -57.96 13.65
N SER A 10 49.77 -57.06 12.92
CA SER A 10 50.06 -55.63 13.01
C SER A 10 49.32 -55.06 14.20
N VAL A 11 50.05 -54.73 15.25
CA VAL A 11 49.51 -53.96 16.38
C VAL A 11 49.37 -52.51 15.95
N PHE A 12 48.16 -52.08 15.79
CA PHE A 12 47.83 -50.67 15.52
C PHE A 12 47.75 -49.94 16.87
N VAL A 13 48.77 -49.19 17.22
CA VAL A 13 48.81 -48.32 18.36
C VAL A 13 48.03 -47.04 17.95
N ILE A 14 46.79 -46.93 18.41
CA ILE A 14 46.04 -45.69 18.26
C ILE A 14 46.54 -44.69 19.33
N LEU A 15 47.34 -43.72 18.90
CA LEU A 15 47.59 -42.51 19.69
C LEU A 15 46.30 -41.69 19.77
N LEU A 16 45.58 -41.76 20.86
CA LEU A 16 44.61 -40.75 21.20
C LEU A 16 45.35 -39.46 21.55
N SER A 17 45.60 -38.62 20.54
CA SER A 17 45.88 -37.20 20.76
C SER A 17 44.59 -36.57 21.23
N GLY A 18 44.48 -36.34 22.53
CA GLY A 18 43.42 -35.51 23.12
C GLY A 18 43.50 -34.12 22.51
N ILE A 19 42.56 -33.84 21.62
CA ILE A 19 42.27 -32.48 21.22
C ILE A 19 41.53 -31.87 22.43
N THR A 20 42.26 -31.26 23.33
CA THR A 20 41.70 -30.27 24.23
C THR A 20 41.29 -29.12 23.31
N ALA A 21 40.01 -29.13 22.88
CA ALA A 21 39.37 -27.92 22.41
C ALA A 21 39.38 -26.94 23.60
N CYS A 22 40.40 -26.10 23.64
CA CYS A 22 40.26 -24.86 24.37
C CYS A 22 39.05 -24.15 23.77
N ASN A 23 37.92 -24.23 24.44
CA ASN A 23 36.92 -23.20 24.32
C ASN A 23 37.57 -21.93 24.84
N VAL A 24 38.31 -21.25 23.98
CA VAL A 24 38.54 -19.81 24.13
C VAL A 24 37.14 -19.23 23.98
N LEU A 25 36.48 -19.04 25.10
CA LEU A 25 35.42 -18.05 25.17
C LEU A 25 36.10 -16.75 24.79
N GLU A 26 36.06 -16.41 23.51
CA GLU A 26 36.38 -15.06 23.07
C GLU A 26 35.52 -14.16 23.95
N ASP A 27 36.21 -13.31 24.73
CA ASP A 27 35.58 -12.29 25.54
C ASP A 27 34.97 -11.33 24.56
N VAL A 28 33.74 -11.65 24.11
CA VAL A 28 33.04 -10.88 23.08
C VAL A 28 32.76 -9.53 23.72
N SER A 29 33.53 -8.53 23.32
CA SER A 29 33.35 -7.19 23.78
C SER A 29 31.90 -6.75 23.56
N ARG A 30 31.27 -6.24 24.61
CA ARG A 30 29.86 -5.87 24.60
C ARG A 30 29.74 -4.35 24.62
N THR A 31 28.67 -3.87 24.03
CA THR A 31 28.30 -2.46 23.97
C THR A 31 26.97 -2.26 24.69
N VAL A 32 26.93 -1.36 25.67
CA VAL A 32 25.66 -0.91 26.24
C VAL A 32 25.06 0.11 25.31
N THR A 33 23.88 -0.18 24.79
CA THR A 33 23.26 0.63 23.76
C THR A 33 22.01 1.31 24.27
N GLY A 34 21.99 2.65 24.20
CA GLY A 34 20.79 3.47 24.44
C GLY A 34 20.29 4.08 23.14
N VAL A 35 19.00 4.07 22.93
CA VAL A 35 18.35 4.71 21.79
C VAL A 35 17.48 5.85 22.29
N THR A 36 17.70 7.06 21.77
CA THR A 36 16.81 8.19 21.97
C THR A 36 15.81 8.21 20.80
N VAL A 37 14.55 7.96 21.10
CA VAL A 37 13.48 8.00 20.12
C VAL A 37 13.00 9.45 20.00
N LYS A 38 13.01 9.99 18.80
CA LYS A 38 12.43 11.30 18.46
C LYS A 38 11.05 11.10 17.86
N LEU A 39 10.08 11.70 18.53
CA LEU A 39 8.69 11.72 18.04
C LEU A 39 8.53 12.78 16.95
N PRO A 40 7.56 12.61 16.03
CA PRO A 40 7.08 13.68 15.18
C PRO A 40 6.68 14.93 15.99
N ASP A 41 6.88 16.11 15.43
CA ASP A 41 6.71 17.39 16.15
C ASP A 41 5.26 17.66 16.59
N ASP A 42 4.28 17.11 15.88
CA ASP A 42 2.84 17.23 16.10
C ASP A 42 2.32 16.33 17.23
N LEU A 43 3.12 15.40 17.74
CA LEU A 43 2.74 14.47 18.80
C LEU A 43 3.07 14.94 20.22
N SER A 44 3.22 16.24 20.41
CA SER A 44 3.48 16.80 21.75
C SER A 44 2.32 16.46 22.71
N GLY A 45 2.64 15.75 23.81
CA GLY A 45 1.66 15.33 24.79
C GLY A 45 0.93 14.02 24.48
N ALA A 46 1.34 13.30 23.44
CA ALA A 46 0.81 11.96 23.14
C ALA A 46 1.14 10.94 24.25
N SER A 47 0.25 9.98 24.42
CA SER A 47 0.47 8.79 25.29
C SER A 47 1.05 7.67 24.46
N ILE A 48 2.20 7.13 24.87
CA ILE A 48 2.90 6.03 24.22
C ILE A 48 2.76 4.78 25.07
N ALA A 49 2.46 3.65 24.45
CA ALA A 49 2.33 2.34 25.09
C ALA A 49 3.02 1.26 24.25
N ASN A 50 3.33 0.12 24.87
CA ASN A 50 3.88 -1.07 24.23
C ASN A 50 5.17 -0.80 23.43
N ASP A 51 5.98 0.18 23.85
CA ASP A 51 7.17 0.60 23.16
C ASP A 51 8.28 -0.45 23.24
N THR A 52 8.82 -0.81 22.09
CA THR A 52 9.86 -1.83 21.96
C THR A 52 10.96 -1.43 20.98
N LEU A 53 12.19 -1.85 21.31
CA LEU A 53 13.35 -1.79 20.43
C LEU A 53 13.78 -3.20 20.06
N THR A 54 14.01 -3.45 18.77
CA THR A 54 14.59 -4.68 18.25
C THR A 54 15.97 -4.37 17.67
N PHE A 55 16.99 -5.08 18.12
CA PHE A 55 18.36 -5.01 17.59
C PHE A 55 18.68 -6.30 16.85
N GLN A 56 18.90 -6.21 15.55
CA GLN A 56 19.20 -7.35 14.70
C GLN A 56 20.63 -7.26 14.19
N ASN A 57 21.48 -8.20 14.59
CA ASN A 57 22.86 -8.28 14.12
C ASN A 57 22.89 -8.81 12.69
N ILE A 58 23.40 -8.00 11.77
CA ILE A 58 23.40 -8.32 10.33
C ILE A 58 24.26 -9.54 9.99
N SER A 59 25.35 -9.74 10.72
CA SER A 59 26.29 -10.82 10.42
C SER A 59 25.90 -12.17 11.05
N SER A 60 25.38 -12.16 12.29
CA SER A 60 25.06 -13.39 13.01
C SER A 60 23.58 -13.75 12.99
N GLY A 61 22.70 -12.82 12.58
CA GLY A 61 21.25 -12.98 12.66
C GLY A 61 20.69 -12.91 14.09
N LEU A 62 21.53 -12.63 15.11
CA LEU A 62 21.07 -12.46 16.49
C LEU A 62 20.07 -11.31 16.57
N SER A 63 18.88 -11.59 17.08
CA SER A 63 17.85 -10.58 17.33
C SER A 63 17.57 -10.46 18.82
N VAL A 64 17.62 -9.24 19.35
CA VAL A 64 17.34 -8.91 20.75
C VAL A 64 16.24 -7.86 20.80
N LYS A 65 15.11 -8.19 21.44
CA LYS A 65 13.96 -7.28 21.63
C LYS A 65 13.84 -6.89 23.09
N VAL A 66 13.75 -5.59 23.37
CA VAL A 66 13.64 -5.04 24.72
C VAL A 66 12.63 -3.88 24.75
N PRO A 67 12.04 -3.55 25.92
CA PRO A 67 11.34 -2.28 26.10
C PRO A 67 12.26 -1.09 25.74
N ALA A 68 11.72 -0.02 25.18
CA ALA A 68 12.53 1.12 24.74
C ALA A 68 13.25 1.86 25.90
N THR A 69 12.80 1.63 27.13
CA THR A 69 13.46 2.15 28.34
C THR A 69 14.72 1.39 28.74
N GLU A 70 14.93 0.20 28.21
CA GLU A 70 16.08 -0.63 28.52
C GLU A 70 17.30 -0.29 27.64
N LYS A 71 18.49 -0.56 28.20
CA LYS A 71 19.76 -0.39 27.53
C LYS A 71 20.48 -1.74 27.48
N PRO A 72 20.20 -2.58 26.47
CA PRO A 72 20.78 -3.90 26.42
C PRO A 72 22.31 -3.85 26.15
N GLU A 73 23.01 -4.80 26.73
CA GLU A 73 24.39 -5.09 26.38
C GLU A 73 24.43 -6.06 25.19
N LEU A 74 24.91 -5.56 24.06
CA LEU A 74 24.98 -6.29 22.81
C LEU A 74 26.43 -6.62 22.42
N PRO A 75 26.67 -7.77 21.79
CA PRO A 75 27.96 -8.02 21.14
C PRO A 75 28.33 -6.90 20.16
N GLN A 76 29.62 -6.61 20.03
CA GLN A 76 30.05 -5.68 18.99
C GLN A 76 29.68 -6.19 17.60
N GLY A 77 29.29 -5.28 16.71
CA GLY A 77 28.92 -5.65 15.37
C GLY A 77 28.10 -4.59 14.64
N LEU A 78 27.63 -4.97 13.46
CA LEU A 78 26.77 -4.18 12.62
C LEU A 78 25.31 -4.62 12.84
N TYR A 79 24.43 -3.66 13.12
CA TYR A 79 23.04 -3.91 13.50
C TYR A 79 22.07 -3.08 12.70
N ASN A 80 20.88 -3.64 12.45
CA ASN A 80 19.67 -2.87 12.20
C ASN A 80 18.90 -2.75 13.52
N CYS A 81 18.37 -1.55 13.78
CA CYS A 81 17.61 -1.26 15.00
C CYS A 81 16.22 -0.77 14.59
N PHE A 82 15.18 -1.37 15.17
CA PHE A 82 13.79 -1.05 14.88
C PHE A 82 13.06 -0.60 16.13
N TYR A 83 12.18 0.39 15.99
CA TYR A 83 11.29 0.84 17.06
C TYR A 83 9.84 0.63 16.66
N LYS A 84 9.03 0.14 17.60
CA LYS A 84 7.58 0.01 17.47
C LYS A 84 6.93 0.48 18.77
N ALA A 85 5.84 1.25 18.66
CA ALA A 85 5.00 1.62 19.80
C ALA A 85 3.58 1.93 19.35
N ASP A 86 2.62 1.80 20.27
CA ASP A 86 1.29 2.34 20.11
C ASP A 86 1.27 3.78 20.60
N VAL A 87 0.55 4.67 19.92
CA VAL A 87 0.39 6.06 20.30
C VAL A 87 -1.08 6.46 20.34
N THR A 88 -1.42 7.27 21.34
CA THR A 88 -2.73 7.92 21.41
C THR A 88 -2.50 9.41 21.61
N TYR A 89 -3.08 10.23 20.76
CA TYR A 89 -2.94 11.69 20.78
C TYR A 89 -4.25 12.38 20.48
N VAL A 90 -4.29 13.70 20.62
CA VAL A 90 -5.47 14.51 20.33
C VAL A 90 -5.18 15.34 19.08
N ASP A 91 -5.99 15.16 18.05
CA ASP A 91 -5.97 15.94 16.84
C ASP A 91 -7.32 16.64 16.68
N GLU A 92 -7.31 17.96 16.49
CA GLU A 92 -8.51 18.81 16.37
C GLU A 92 -9.61 18.51 17.43
N GLY A 93 -9.19 18.14 18.63
CA GLY A 93 -10.09 17.80 19.76
C GLY A 93 -10.64 16.37 19.73
N ARG A 94 -10.18 15.53 18.82
CA ARG A 94 -10.51 14.10 18.73
C ARG A 94 -9.36 13.26 19.25
N THR A 95 -9.67 12.17 19.93
CA THR A 95 -8.66 11.18 20.30
C THR A 95 -8.38 10.26 19.11
N VAL A 96 -7.15 10.26 18.66
CA VAL A 96 -6.65 9.42 17.56
C VAL A 96 -5.69 8.37 18.12
N LYS A 97 -5.77 7.18 17.59
CA LYS A 97 -4.83 6.09 17.84
C LYS A 97 -4.01 5.85 16.59
N GLY A 98 -2.74 5.53 16.78
CA GLY A 98 -1.83 5.20 15.70
C GLY A 98 -0.67 4.36 16.20
N ARG A 99 0.25 4.06 15.32
CA ARG A 99 1.49 3.37 15.63
C ARG A 99 2.69 4.26 15.30
N LEU A 100 3.71 4.21 16.16
CA LEU A 100 5.00 4.81 15.88
C LEU A 100 5.95 3.74 15.38
N ARG A 101 6.63 4.02 14.29
CA ARG A 101 7.64 3.16 13.68
C ARG A 101 8.91 3.95 13.44
N GLY A 102 10.05 3.27 13.58
CA GLY A 102 11.36 3.84 13.27
C GLY A 102 12.39 2.76 12.98
N ALA A 103 13.39 3.10 12.17
CA ALA A 103 14.51 2.23 11.88
C ALA A 103 15.82 3.01 11.85
N LEU A 104 16.90 2.32 12.20
CA LEU A 104 18.27 2.72 11.94
C LEU A 104 18.99 1.52 11.32
N GLU A 105 19.50 1.69 10.13
CA GLU A 105 20.19 0.61 9.41
C GLU A 105 21.70 0.75 9.52
N ASN A 106 22.38 -0.38 9.40
CA ASN A 106 23.85 -0.46 9.33
C ASN A 106 24.58 0.23 10.49
N VAL A 107 23.98 0.20 11.68
CA VAL A 107 24.55 0.82 12.89
C VAL A 107 25.76 0.00 13.38
N ASN A 108 26.92 0.59 13.42
CA ASN A 108 28.12 -0.05 13.93
C ASN A 108 28.23 0.17 15.47
N LEU A 109 27.94 -0.90 16.22
CA LEU A 109 28.09 -0.91 17.68
C LEU A 109 29.52 -1.29 18.04
N THR A 110 30.24 -0.34 18.64
CA THR A 110 31.60 -0.49 19.16
C THR A 110 31.58 -0.74 20.67
N SER A 111 32.72 -1.01 21.29
CA SER A 111 32.83 -1.21 22.74
C SER A 111 32.45 0.06 23.54
N GLY A 112 31.86 -0.14 24.69
CA GLY A 112 31.49 0.93 25.62
C GLY A 112 30.01 1.30 25.57
N ASN A 113 29.70 2.55 25.87
CA ASN A 113 28.34 3.08 25.82
C ASN A 113 28.10 3.79 24.49
N VAL A 114 27.09 3.36 23.74
CA VAL A 114 26.67 3.99 22.49
C VAL A 114 25.29 4.59 22.67
N SER A 115 25.12 5.84 22.24
CA SER A 115 23.83 6.51 22.17
C SER A 115 23.44 6.73 20.73
N LEU A 116 22.31 6.23 20.36
CA LEU A 116 21.71 6.38 19.01
C LEU A 116 20.53 7.34 19.10
N THR A 117 20.25 8.01 18.00
CA THR A 117 19.04 8.82 17.84
C THR A 117 18.27 8.26 16.67
N MET A 118 16.99 7.92 16.89
CA MET A 118 16.09 7.37 15.89
C MET A 118 14.91 8.32 15.69
N ASN A 119 14.67 8.74 14.48
CA ASN A 119 13.44 9.42 14.11
C ASN A 119 12.33 8.38 13.98
N THR A 120 11.12 8.76 14.36
CA THR A 120 9.95 7.91 14.19
C THR A 120 8.92 8.54 13.27
N HIS A 121 8.13 7.69 12.65
CA HIS A 121 7.03 8.05 11.78
C HIS A 121 5.72 7.63 12.45
N LEU A 122 4.72 8.47 12.35
CA LEU A 122 3.36 8.15 12.76
C LEU A 122 2.67 7.42 11.60
N LEU A 123 2.11 6.26 11.88
CA LEU A 123 1.18 5.57 11.00
C LEU A 123 -0.20 5.63 11.64
N ILE A 124 -1.18 6.16 10.92
CA ILE A 124 -2.57 6.15 11.34
C ILE A 124 -3.14 4.81 10.91
N ASP A 125 -3.03 3.85 11.79
CA ASP A 125 -3.30 2.46 11.49
C ASP A 125 -4.71 2.08 11.94
N LYS A 126 -5.55 1.76 10.96
CA LYS A 126 -6.87 1.18 11.19
C LYS A 126 -6.83 -0.34 11.34
N ASP A 127 -5.63 -0.92 11.42
CA ASP A 127 -5.39 -2.36 11.55
C ASP A 127 -6.00 -3.16 10.38
N ASP A 128 -5.93 -2.60 9.18
CA ASP A 128 -6.49 -3.14 7.96
C ASP A 128 -5.58 -2.81 6.76
N PHE A 129 -6.03 -3.15 5.57
CA PHE A 129 -5.35 -2.88 4.30
C PHE A 129 -5.23 -1.39 4.00
N ILE A 130 -4.16 -1.06 3.27
CA ILE A 130 -3.98 0.27 2.68
C ILE A 130 -3.86 0.17 1.16
N ILE A 131 -4.17 1.26 0.46
CA ILE A 131 -3.92 1.41 -0.98
C ILE A 131 -2.43 1.66 -1.18
N GLU A 132 -1.75 0.74 -1.83
CA GLU A 132 -0.33 0.86 -2.17
C GLU A 132 -0.13 1.67 -3.45
N GLU A 133 -0.93 1.40 -4.46
CA GLU A 133 -0.79 2.00 -5.78
C GLU A 133 -2.12 2.08 -6.52
N ILE A 134 -2.30 3.15 -7.30
CA ILE A 134 -3.42 3.26 -8.24
C ILE A 134 -2.87 3.61 -9.63
N PHE A 135 -3.00 2.69 -10.57
CA PHE A 135 -2.71 2.90 -11.98
C PHE A 135 -4.00 3.14 -12.75
N PHE A 136 -4.42 4.38 -12.81
CA PHE A 136 -5.66 4.80 -13.49
C PHE A 136 -5.42 5.40 -14.88
N THR A 137 -4.19 5.72 -15.24
CA THR A 137 -3.88 6.47 -16.47
C THR A 137 -3.93 5.63 -17.73
N GLY A 138 -3.66 4.33 -17.59
CA GLY A 138 -3.55 3.39 -18.71
C GLY A 138 -2.30 3.57 -19.55
N THR A 139 -2.08 2.64 -20.46
CA THR A 139 -1.01 2.70 -21.47
C THR A 139 -1.52 3.28 -22.79
N LEU A 140 -0.61 3.45 -23.76
CA LEU A 140 -0.94 3.86 -25.12
C LEU A 140 -0.70 2.73 -26.11
N ARG A 141 -1.60 2.61 -27.07
CA ARG A 141 -1.37 1.77 -28.26
C ARG A 141 -0.29 2.38 -29.16
N GLU A 142 0.30 1.61 -30.04
CA GLU A 142 1.24 2.10 -31.08
C GLU A 142 0.68 3.27 -31.88
N SER A 143 -0.63 3.38 -32.01
CA SER A 143 -1.31 4.50 -32.64
C SER A 143 -1.33 5.79 -31.84
N GLY A 144 -0.79 5.80 -30.61
CA GLY A 144 -0.86 6.90 -29.65
C GLY A 144 -2.24 7.08 -28.99
N LYS A 145 -3.20 6.17 -29.24
CA LYS A 145 -4.50 6.19 -28.55
C LYS A 145 -4.40 5.47 -27.22
N GLN A 146 -5.11 5.97 -26.22
CA GLN A 146 -5.23 5.31 -24.93
C GLN A 146 -5.71 3.86 -25.11
N TYR A 147 -5.09 2.97 -24.36
CA TYR A 147 -5.56 1.62 -24.14
C TYR A 147 -6.39 1.58 -22.85
N TYR A 148 -7.46 0.82 -22.87
CA TYR A 148 -8.34 0.59 -21.72
C TYR A 148 -8.26 -0.88 -21.34
N GLY A 149 -8.48 -1.16 -20.07
CA GLY A 149 -8.49 -2.51 -19.51
C GLY A 149 -7.26 -2.90 -18.72
N ASP A 150 -6.17 -2.11 -18.80
CA ASP A 150 -4.92 -2.38 -18.08
C ASP A 150 -4.74 -1.57 -16.79
N SER A 151 -5.83 -0.96 -16.29
CA SER A 151 -5.82 -0.24 -15.01
C SER A 151 -5.85 -1.21 -13.83
N TYR A 152 -5.23 -0.82 -12.72
CA TYR A 152 -5.26 -1.62 -11.48
C TYR A 152 -5.15 -0.78 -10.21
N VAL A 153 -5.53 -1.37 -9.10
CA VAL A 153 -5.28 -0.90 -7.75
C VAL A 153 -4.52 -1.99 -7.02
N LYS A 154 -3.40 -1.64 -6.41
CA LYS A 154 -2.60 -2.53 -5.57
C LYS A 154 -2.87 -2.20 -4.12
N ILE A 155 -3.19 -3.21 -3.34
CA ILE A 155 -3.56 -3.13 -1.94
C ILE A 155 -2.50 -3.86 -1.14
N TYR A 156 -2.13 -3.35 0.03
CA TYR A 156 -1.02 -3.85 0.83
C TYR A 156 -1.43 -4.15 2.25
N ASN A 157 -0.94 -5.27 2.78
CA ASN A 157 -1.02 -5.57 4.20
C ASN A 157 0.19 -4.95 4.93
N ASN A 158 0.01 -3.74 5.46
CA ASN A 158 1.02 -2.99 6.21
C ASN A 158 1.04 -3.34 7.71
N THR A 159 0.27 -4.37 8.12
CA THR A 159 0.19 -4.84 9.50
C THR A 159 1.23 -5.93 9.78
N ASP A 160 1.28 -6.43 11.01
CA ASP A 160 2.18 -7.51 11.44
C ASP A 160 1.46 -8.86 11.60
N HIS A 161 0.23 -8.98 11.09
CA HIS A 161 -0.58 -10.20 11.11
C HIS A 161 -1.31 -10.41 9.79
N VAL A 162 -1.84 -11.61 9.60
CA VAL A 162 -2.62 -11.96 8.40
C VAL A 162 -3.91 -11.17 8.36
N LEU A 163 -4.17 -10.51 7.25
CA LEU A 163 -5.46 -9.91 6.93
C LEU A 163 -6.21 -10.77 5.92
N TYR A 164 -7.53 -10.75 5.99
CA TYR A 164 -8.38 -11.43 5.01
C TYR A 164 -9.09 -10.40 4.15
N ALA A 165 -8.97 -10.56 2.83
CA ALA A 165 -9.55 -9.61 1.88
C ALA A 165 -11.06 -9.75 1.70
N ASP A 166 -11.64 -10.87 2.16
CA ASP A 166 -13.08 -11.14 2.08
C ASP A 166 -13.91 -9.98 2.61
N GLY A 167 -14.89 -9.55 1.83
CA GLY A 167 -15.77 -8.44 2.19
C GLY A 167 -15.12 -7.03 2.12
N LEU A 168 -13.85 -6.93 1.68
CA LEU A 168 -13.23 -5.65 1.40
C LEU A 168 -13.79 -5.06 0.11
N ALA A 169 -14.21 -3.81 0.14
CA ALA A 169 -14.75 -3.10 -1.00
C ALA A 169 -13.75 -2.12 -1.60
N LEU A 170 -13.59 -2.13 -2.92
CA LEU A 170 -13.01 -1.05 -3.69
C LEU A 170 -14.13 -0.08 -4.12
N VAL A 171 -13.99 1.19 -3.77
CA VAL A 171 -15.02 2.21 -3.96
C VAL A 171 -14.46 3.42 -4.70
N GLU A 172 -15.17 3.87 -5.75
CA GLU A 172 -14.86 5.13 -6.45
C GLU A 172 -15.91 6.20 -6.12
N SER A 173 -15.46 7.44 -5.91
CA SER A 173 -16.35 8.57 -5.60
C SER A 173 -17.19 9.00 -6.80
N LYS A 174 -18.45 9.39 -6.54
CA LYS A 174 -19.33 10.01 -7.54
C LYS A 174 -18.90 11.43 -7.87
N PHE A 175 -18.47 12.17 -6.86
CA PHE A 175 -18.00 13.53 -7.04
C PHE A 175 -16.57 13.54 -7.56
N VAL A 176 -16.22 14.62 -8.23
CA VAL A 176 -14.89 14.85 -8.80
C VAL A 176 -14.22 16.05 -8.13
N SER A 177 -12.92 15.99 -7.97
CA SER A 177 -12.12 17.03 -7.30
C SER A 177 -12.03 18.34 -8.09
N THR A 178 -12.31 18.29 -9.40
CA THR A 178 -12.24 19.42 -10.33
C THR A 178 -13.55 20.22 -10.42
N GLN A 179 -14.60 19.79 -9.73
CA GLN A 179 -15.90 20.46 -9.74
C GLN A 179 -16.59 20.33 -8.39
N LYS A 180 -16.82 21.47 -7.75
CA LYS A 180 -17.50 21.55 -6.46
C LYS A 180 -18.80 22.33 -6.60
N TYR A 181 -19.88 21.79 -6.03
CA TYR A 181 -21.16 22.45 -5.88
C TYR A 181 -21.60 22.49 -4.42
N ASP A 182 -22.54 23.35 -4.12
CA ASP A 182 -23.23 23.36 -2.84
C ASP A 182 -24.34 22.29 -2.88
N TYR A 183 -23.97 21.10 -2.42
CA TYR A 183 -24.87 19.95 -2.41
C TYR A 183 -25.86 20.01 -1.23
N THR A 184 -27.11 19.63 -1.48
CA THR A 184 -28.13 19.52 -0.44
C THR A 184 -28.80 18.13 -0.50
N PRO A 185 -28.74 17.33 0.59
CA PRO A 185 -27.93 17.56 1.78
C PRO A 185 -26.43 17.45 1.51
N ASP A 186 -25.61 18.23 2.22
CA ASP A 186 -24.17 18.00 2.30
C ASP A 186 -23.91 16.93 3.36
N ILE A 187 -23.46 15.75 2.90
CA ILE A 187 -23.23 14.58 3.76
C ILE A 187 -21.77 14.19 3.84
N ARG A 188 -20.87 14.95 3.23
CA ARG A 188 -19.46 14.60 3.02
C ARG A 188 -18.71 14.27 4.30
N GLN A 189 -19.02 14.97 5.40
CA GLN A 189 -18.32 14.74 6.67
C GLN A 189 -18.59 13.35 7.26
N ASP A 190 -19.74 12.77 6.93
CA ASP A 190 -20.15 11.47 7.49
C ASP A 190 -20.18 10.36 6.45
N THR A 191 -20.32 10.72 5.17
CA THR A 191 -20.50 9.72 4.09
C THR A 191 -19.89 10.16 2.77
N MET A 192 -19.26 9.22 2.06
CA MET A 192 -18.81 9.35 0.68
C MET A 192 -19.97 9.09 -0.27
N THR A 193 -20.17 9.94 -1.28
CA THR A 193 -21.11 9.67 -2.39
C THR A 193 -20.45 8.79 -3.43
N VAL A 194 -21.09 7.68 -3.79
CA VAL A 194 -20.50 6.56 -4.52
C VAL A 194 -20.81 6.59 -6.01
N HIS A 195 -19.80 6.29 -6.82
CA HIS A 195 -19.89 6.00 -8.25
C HIS A 195 -19.90 4.49 -8.52
N ALA A 196 -19.01 3.75 -7.88
CA ALA A 196 -18.89 2.30 -8.03
C ALA A 196 -18.48 1.65 -6.70
N ILE A 197 -18.95 0.44 -6.45
CA ILE A 197 -18.55 -0.46 -5.35
C ILE A 197 -18.40 -1.86 -5.91
N TYR A 198 -17.22 -2.43 -5.74
CA TYR A 198 -16.88 -3.81 -6.02
C TYR A 198 -16.31 -4.44 -4.76
N VAL A 199 -16.78 -5.60 -4.37
CA VAL A 199 -16.48 -6.25 -3.09
C VAL A 199 -15.78 -7.56 -3.33
N VAL A 200 -14.69 -7.83 -2.62
CA VAL A 200 -14.03 -9.14 -2.64
C VAL A 200 -15.01 -10.20 -2.14
N PRO A 201 -15.28 -11.25 -2.92
CA PRO A 201 -16.14 -12.34 -2.49
C PRO A 201 -15.54 -13.09 -1.30
N GLY A 202 -16.29 -14.02 -0.73
CA GLY A 202 -15.82 -14.88 0.36
C GLY A 202 -16.65 -14.77 1.63
N SER A 203 -16.35 -15.65 2.58
CA SER A 203 -17.08 -15.79 3.84
C SER A 203 -16.33 -15.29 5.07
N GLY A 204 -15.12 -14.75 4.88
CA GLY A 204 -14.31 -14.09 5.90
C GLY A 204 -12.88 -14.60 6.05
N GLU A 205 -12.52 -15.76 5.52
CA GLU A 205 -11.18 -16.36 5.67
C GLU A 205 -10.67 -17.03 4.39
N GLU A 206 -11.24 -16.71 3.23
CA GLU A 206 -10.90 -17.40 1.98
C GLU A 206 -9.71 -16.76 1.26
N HIS A 207 -9.48 -15.45 1.47
CA HIS A 207 -8.44 -14.68 0.79
C HIS A 207 -7.44 -14.08 1.79
N PRO A 208 -6.56 -14.91 2.40
CA PRO A 208 -5.54 -14.42 3.33
C PRO A 208 -4.43 -13.68 2.58
N VAL A 209 -4.00 -12.55 3.12
CA VAL A 209 -2.84 -11.77 2.68
C VAL A 209 -1.87 -11.64 3.85
N GLN A 210 -0.64 -12.14 3.67
CA GLN A 210 0.38 -12.13 4.74
C GLN A 210 0.89 -10.71 4.99
N PRO A 211 1.46 -10.43 6.18
CA PRO A 211 2.19 -9.19 6.42
C PRO A 211 3.23 -8.94 5.33
N GLY A 212 3.24 -7.72 4.80
CA GLY A 212 4.20 -7.36 3.75
C GLY A 212 3.85 -7.81 2.33
N GLU A 213 2.70 -8.47 2.14
CA GLU A 213 2.22 -8.88 0.83
C GLU A 213 1.24 -7.87 0.23
N SER A 214 1.22 -7.83 -1.09
CA SER A 214 0.28 -7.02 -1.87
C SER A 214 -0.76 -7.91 -2.56
N MET A 215 -1.90 -7.31 -2.85
CA MET A 215 -2.97 -7.88 -3.66
C MET A 215 -3.30 -6.92 -4.81
N VAL A 216 -3.43 -7.44 -6.03
CA VAL A 216 -3.76 -6.67 -7.23
C VAL A 216 -5.23 -6.88 -7.60
N ILE A 217 -5.97 -5.79 -7.72
CA ILE A 217 -7.30 -5.74 -8.30
C ILE A 217 -7.21 -4.97 -9.61
N CYS A 218 -7.62 -5.56 -10.73
CA CYS A 218 -7.46 -4.95 -12.04
C CYS A 218 -8.79 -4.77 -12.79
N ASP A 219 -8.72 -4.06 -13.91
CA ASP A 219 -9.83 -3.90 -14.85
C ASP A 219 -10.11 -5.26 -15.51
N THR A 220 -9.15 -5.77 -16.27
CA THR A 220 -9.27 -7.06 -16.96
C THR A 220 -8.03 -7.91 -16.67
N GLY A 221 -8.22 -9.09 -16.10
CA GLY A 221 -7.17 -10.01 -15.66
C GLY A 221 -6.58 -10.87 -16.78
N ILE A 222 -6.00 -10.26 -17.80
CA ILE A 222 -5.40 -10.95 -18.96
C ILE A 222 -4.00 -10.43 -19.26
N ASN A 223 -3.27 -11.13 -20.11
CA ASN A 223 -2.04 -10.59 -20.70
C ASN A 223 -2.38 -9.55 -21.77
N HIS A 224 -2.31 -8.28 -21.41
CA HIS A 224 -2.62 -7.15 -22.30
C HIS A 224 -1.64 -6.95 -23.45
N GLN A 225 -0.42 -7.50 -23.35
CA GLN A 225 0.59 -7.39 -24.42
C GLN A 225 0.13 -8.02 -25.73
N VAL A 226 -0.81 -8.96 -25.68
CA VAL A 226 -1.41 -9.57 -26.88
C VAL A 226 -2.19 -8.53 -27.70
N ALA A 227 -2.91 -7.63 -27.03
CA ALA A 227 -3.74 -6.61 -27.67
C ALA A 227 -3.03 -5.25 -27.81
N ASN A 228 -2.05 -4.99 -26.97
CA ASN A 228 -1.23 -3.79 -26.92
C ASN A 228 0.20 -4.11 -26.48
N PRO A 229 1.18 -4.23 -27.39
CA PRO A 229 2.57 -4.55 -27.03
C PRO A 229 3.22 -3.58 -26.04
N ASN A 230 2.66 -2.38 -25.89
CA ASN A 230 3.12 -1.38 -24.93
C ASN A 230 2.54 -1.57 -23.51
N SER A 231 1.70 -2.58 -23.30
CA SER A 231 1.11 -2.90 -22.02
C SER A 231 1.89 -4.03 -21.30
N PHE A 232 1.27 -4.66 -20.34
CA PHE A 232 1.87 -5.65 -19.44
C PHE A 232 0.85 -6.75 -19.13
N ASP A 233 1.27 -7.75 -18.36
CA ASP A 233 0.48 -8.92 -18.01
C ASP A 233 -0.26 -8.71 -16.68
N LEU A 234 -1.57 -8.89 -16.68
CA LEU A 234 -2.44 -8.89 -15.49
C LEU A 234 -3.12 -10.23 -15.24
N SER A 235 -2.72 -11.30 -15.96
CA SER A 235 -3.33 -12.63 -15.82
C SER A 235 -3.08 -13.30 -14.45
N GLU A 236 -2.14 -12.78 -13.67
CA GLU A 236 -1.83 -13.23 -12.31
C GLU A 236 -2.40 -12.26 -11.24
N ALA A 237 -3.25 -11.31 -11.60
CA ALA A 237 -3.95 -10.47 -10.65
C ALA A 237 -4.82 -11.31 -9.70
N ASN A 238 -5.09 -10.82 -8.49
CA ASN A 238 -5.90 -11.53 -7.51
C ASN A 238 -7.39 -11.44 -7.85
N PHE A 239 -7.83 -10.26 -8.31
CA PHE A 239 -9.23 -10.01 -8.66
C PHE A 239 -9.34 -9.08 -9.87
N GLU A 240 -10.50 -9.16 -10.55
CA GLU A 240 -10.90 -8.17 -11.55
C GLU A 240 -12.31 -7.65 -11.29
N TRP A 241 -12.62 -6.43 -11.77
CA TRP A 241 -13.99 -5.88 -11.71
C TRP A 241 -14.70 -6.08 -13.05
N TYR A 242 -15.14 -7.29 -13.28
CA TYR A 242 -15.88 -7.64 -14.50
C TYR A 242 -17.31 -7.09 -14.53
N ASP A 243 -17.70 -6.55 -15.67
CA ASP A 243 -19.04 -6.01 -15.91
C ASP A 243 -19.79 -6.68 -17.04
N VAL A 244 -20.94 -7.24 -16.74
CA VAL A 244 -21.86 -7.69 -17.79
C VAL A 244 -22.49 -6.45 -18.46
N SER A 245 -21.97 -6.08 -19.63
CA SER A 245 -22.52 -4.98 -20.41
C SER A 245 -23.68 -5.43 -21.29
N THR A 246 -24.70 -4.58 -21.38
CA THR A 246 -25.81 -4.75 -22.34
C THR A 246 -25.55 -4.07 -23.68
N SER A 247 -24.42 -3.34 -23.81
CA SER A 247 -24.03 -2.64 -25.02
C SER A 247 -23.06 -3.48 -25.84
N PRO A 248 -23.42 -3.91 -27.06
CA PRO A 248 -22.51 -4.68 -27.93
C PRO A 248 -21.21 -3.97 -28.29
N ASP A 249 -21.21 -2.62 -28.21
CA ASP A 249 -20.04 -1.80 -28.56
C ASP A 249 -19.09 -1.59 -27.35
N ASN A 250 -19.52 -2.01 -26.14
CA ASN A 250 -18.77 -1.84 -24.90
C ASN A 250 -18.88 -3.13 -24.07
N MET A 251 -18.45 -4.23 -24.64
CA MET A 251 -18.38 -5.51 -23.93
C MET A 251 -17.11 -5.53 -23.08
N ASP A 252 -17.25 -6.03 -21.88
CA ASP A 252 -16.14 -6.36 -21.01
C ASP A 252 -15.62 -7.76 -21.31
N ILE A 253 -14.39 -8.02 -20.92
CA ILE A 253 -13.75 -9.33 -21.06
C ILE A 253 -13.67 -9.95 -19.67
N ASP A 254 -14.27 -11.10 -19.52
CA ASP A 254 -14.21 -11.94 -18.31
C ASP A 254 -12.94 -12.80 -18.38
N SER A 255 -12.05 -12.69 -17.43
CA SER A 255 -10.85 -13.51 -17.35
C SER A 255 -11.23 -14.97 -17.02
N GLU A 256 -10.56 -15.93 -17.64
CA GLU A 256 -10.75 -17.33 -17.29
C GLU A 256 -9.99 -17.75 -16.01
N THR A 257 -9.05 -16.93 -15.53
CA THR A 257 -8.12 -17.28 -14.45
C THR A 257 -8.16 -16.34 -13.25
N VAL A 258 -8.62 -15.12 -13.43
CA VAL A 258 -8.70 -14.12 -12.35
C VAL A 258 -10.12 -14.08 -11.80
N GLU A 259 -10.24 -14.09 -10.49
CA GLU A 259 -11.53 -14.10 -9.81
C GLU A 259 -12.24 -12.76 -9.91
N ASN A 260 -13.56 -12.80 -10.15
CA ASN A 260 -14.37 -11.60 -10.23
C ASN A 260 -14.74 -11.04 -8.85
N LEU A 261 -14.62 -9.73 -8.69
CA LEU A 261 -15.24 -9.04 -7.57
C LEU A 261 -16.77 -9.07 -7.68
N ASP A 262 -17.44 -9.12 -6.55
CA ASP A 262 -18.87 -8.90 -6.44
C ASP A 262 -19.22 -7.45 -6.74
N LYS A 263 -19.80 -7.17 -7.91
CA LYS A 263 -20.34 -5.86 -8.23
C LYS A 263 -21.57 -5.56 -7.36
N TRP A 264 -21.45 -4.60 -6.46
CA TRP A 264 -22.59 -4.14 -5.68
C TRP A 264 -23.33 -3.01 -6.39
N TYR A 265 -22.58 -2.06 -6.95
CA TYR A 265 -23.13 -0.94 -7.68
C TYR A 265 -22.09 -0.34 -8.63
N CYS A 266 -22.55 0.09 -9.80
CA CYS A 266 -21.82 1.00 -10.65
C CYS A 266 -22.82 1.98 -11.31
N TYR A 267 -22.47 3.26 -11.36
CA TYR A 267 -23.29 4.29 -12.00
C TYR A 267 -23.40 4.08 -13.51
N THR A 268 -22.32 3.64 -14.15
CA THR A 268 -22.34 3.22 -15.56
C THR A 268 -23.07 1.88 -15.68
N LEU A 269 -23.91 1.75 -16.69
CA LEU A 269 -24.68 0.54 -16.95
C LEU A 269 -23.97 -0.39 -17.96
N SER A 270 -22.77 0.00 -18.41
CA SER A 270 -21.94 -0.78 -19.31
C SER A 270 -20.73 -1.36 -18.57
N VAL A 271 -19.58 -0.78 -18.77
CA VAL A 271 -18.33 -1.17 -18.11
C VAL A 271 -17.85 -0.07 -17.17
N PHE A 272 -17.25 -0.46 -16.07
CA PHE A 272 -16.55 0.45 -15.17
C PHE A 272 -15.08 0.53 -15.58
N VAL A 273 -14.56 1.73 -15.61
CA VAL A 273 -13.13 2.00 -15.75
C VAL A 273 -12.76 3.09 -14.77
N LEU A 274 -11.58 3.00 -14.18
CA LEU A 274 -11.07 4.05 -13.29
C LEU A 274 -11.03 5.38 -14.04
N HIS A 275 -11.28 6.48 -13.34
CA HIS A 275 -11.26 7.81 -13.96
C HIS A 275 -9.85 8.17 -14.42
N ASN A 276 -9.54 7.96 -15.69
CA ASN A 276 -8.21 7.98 -16.30
C ASN A 276 -7.43 9.31 -16.26
N ARG A 277 -8.03 10.34 -15.67
CA ARG A 277 -7.40 11.63 -15.40
C ARG A 277 -7.23 11.90 -13.90
N GLY A 278 -7.62 10.94 -13.06
CA GLY A 278 -7.47 11.04 -11.61
C GLY A 278 -8.32 12.14 -10.96
N PHE A 279 -9.58 12.37 -11.39
CA PHE A 279 -10.45 13.38 -10.78
C PHE A 279 -11.35 12.82 -9.69
N ARG A 280 -11.32 11.51 -9.48
CA ARG A 280 -12.14 10.83 -8.47
C ARG A 280 -11.27 10.34 -7.33
N SER A 281 -11.89 10.23 -6.17
CA SER A 281 -11.25 9.63 -5.01
C SER A 281 -11.59 8.16 -4.91
N TYR A 282 -10.68 7.38 -4.36
CA TYR A 282 -10.80 5.95 -4.16
C TYR A 282 -10.79 5.65 -2.67
N ALA A 283 -11.46 4.57 -2.27
CA ALA A 283 -11.47 4.12 -0.90
C ALA A 283 -11.50 2.59 -0.83
N LEU A 284 -10.85 2.04 0.18
CA LEU A 284 -11.08 0.70 0.67
C LEU A 284 -12.06 0.77 1.84
N ALA A 285 -13.03 -0.14 1.90
CA ALA A 285 -14.02 -0.14 2.96
C ALA A 285 -14.39 -1.56 3.40
N ARG A 286 -14.69 -1.72 4.70
CA ARG A 286 -15.29 -2.94 5.24
C ARG A 286 -16.81 -2.78 5.27
N MET A 287 -17.48 -3.55 4.41
CA MET A 287 -18.93 -3.48 4.33
C MET A 287 -19.57 -4.07 5.59
N GLN A 288 -20.35 -3.25 6.33
CA GLN A 288 -20.92 -3.62 7.63
C GLN A 288 -22.33 -4.22 7.52
N VAL A 289 -22.88 -4.31 6.32
CA VAL A 289 -24.21 -4.88 6.05
C VAL A 289 -24.17 -5.71 4.77
N PRO A 290 -25.07 -6.67 4.59
CA PRO A 290 -25.20 -7.40 3.32
C PRO A 290 -25.60 -6.49 2.15
N LYS A 291 -25.28 -6.93 0.91
CA LYS A 291 -25.55 -6.21 -0.35
C LYS A 291 -26.99 -5.73 -0.48
N GLU A 292 -27.96 -6.59 -0.20
CA GLU A 292 -29.39 -6.28 -0.34
C GLU A 292 -29.82 -5.19 0.65
N GLU A 293 -29.26 -5.21 1.85
CA GLU A 293 -29.52 -4.19 2.85
C GLU A 293 -28.90 -2.86 2.45
N TYR A 294 -27.65 -2.89 1.97
CA TYR A 294 -26.94 -1.71 1.47
C TYR A 294 -27.72 -1.04 0.34
N LEU A 295 -28.07 -1.79 -0.69
CA LEU A 295 -28.81 -1.27 -1.85
C LEU A 295 -30.20 -0.74 -1.48
N LYS A 296 -30.80 -1.21 -0.40
CA LYS A 296 -32.10 -0.73 0.08
C LYS A 296 -32.00 0.52 0.93
N LYS A 297 -30.98 0.64 1.80
CA LYS A 297 -30.94 1.67 2.86
C LYS A 297 -30.02 2.84 2.56
N PHE A 298 -28.97 2.65 1.73
CA PHE A 298 -27.94 3.67 1.53
C PHE A 298 -28.12 4.49 0.26
N PHE A 299 -29.28 4.42 -0.34
CA PHE A 299 -29.63 5.24 -1.49
C PHE A 299 -30.20 6.58 -1.03
N TYR A 300 -29.77 7.69 -1.67
CA TYR A 300 -30.23 9.02 -1.33
C TYR A 300 -30.36 9.92 -2.56
N LYS A 301 -31.07 11.03 -2.40
CA LYS A 301 -31.24 12.07 -3.39
C LYS A 301 -30.48 13.31 -2.94
N TYR A 302 -29.80 13.98 -3.85
CA TYR A 302 -29.16 15.26 -3.61
C TYR A 302 -29.48 16.26 -4.72
N GLU A 303 -29.36 17.52 -4.39
CA GLU A 303 -29.65 18.65 -5.28
C GLU A 303 -28.50 19.64 -5.26
N TYR A 304 -28.30 20.35 -6.34
CA TYR A 304 -27.30 21.40 -6.47
C TYR A 304 -27.68 22.35 -7.61
N ILE A 305 -27.04 23.52 -7.70
CA ILE A 305 -27.27 24.51 -8.73
C ILE A 305 -26.05 24.60 -9.64
N ILE A 306 -26.27 24.48 -10.94
CA ILE A 306 -25.25 24.76 -11.95
C ILE A 306 -25.46 26.23 -12.35
N SER A 307 -24.45 27.06 -12.02
CA SER A 307 -24.44 28.47 -12.41
C SER A 307 -23.70 28.65 -13.71
N SER A 308 -24.29 29.37 -14.65
CA SER A 308 -23.72 29.74 -15.94
C SER A 308 -24.02 31.19 -16.30
N PRO A 309 -23.33 31.77 -17.28
CA PRO A 309 -23.67 33.12 -17.78
C PRO A 309 -25.13 33.29 -18.25
N GLN A 310 -25.77 32.15 -18.60
CA GLN A 310 -27.16 32.11 -19.07
C GLN A 310 -28.20 31.97 -17.94
N GLY A 311 -27.75 31.71 -16.70
CA GLY A 311 -28.61 31.58 -15.53
C GLY A 311 -28.25 30.43 -14.60
N ASN A 312 -29.05 30.23 -13.60
CA ASN A 312 -28.93 29.20 -12.59
C ASN A 312 -29.87 28.02 -12.91
N TYR A 313 -29.31 26.82 -13.00
CA TYR A 313 -30.06 25.62 -13.33
C TYR A 313 -30.06 24.67 -12.13
N PRO A 314 -31.21 24.47 -11.45
CA PRO A 314 -31.32 23.50 -10.39
C PRO A 314 -31.19 22.07 -10.98
N TRP A 315 -30.39 21.26 -10.33
CA TRP A 315 -30.15 19.90 -10.71
C TRP A 315 -30.38 18.93 -9.56
N SER A 316 -30.89 17.75 -9.86
CA SER A 316 -31.21 16.75 -8.87
C SER A 316 -30.74 15.39 -9.34
N GLN A 317 -30.04 14.67 -8.49
CA GLN A 317 -29.53 13.33 -8.78
C GLN A 317 -29.77 12.38 -7.61
N LYS A 318 -29.58 11.10 -7.89
CA LYS A 318 -29.63 10.03 -6.91
C LYS A 318 -28.31 9.27 -6.94
N ALA A 319 -27.87 8.81 -5.79
CA ALA A 319 -26.66 8.01 -5.65
C ALA A 319 -26.73 7.12 -4.40
N TYR A 320 -25.79 6.21 -4.30
CA TYR A 320 -25.50 5.52 -3.04
C TYR A 320 -24.51 6.33 -2.22
N LYS A 321 -24.50 6.10 -0.91
CA LYS A 321 -23.57 6.70 0.03
C LYS A 321 -22.91 5.61 0.88
N LEU A 322 -21.64 5.77 1.14
CA LEU A 322 -20.85 4.89 2.00
C LEU A 322 -20.50 5.66 3.29
N PRO A 323 -20.84 5.14 4.49
CA PRO A 323 -20.37 5.75 5.73
C PRO A 323 -18.85 5.85 5.79
N ASN A 324 -18.32 7.00 6.20
CA ASN A 324 -16.87 7.23 6.27
C ASN A 324 -16.20 6.36 7.33
N ASP A 325 -16.93 5.96 8.37
CA ASP A 325 -16.45 5.03 9.42
C ASP A 325 -16.26 3.57 8.94
N TRP A 326 -16.76 3.24 7.74
CA TRP A 326 -16.49 1.95 7.08
C TRP A 326 -15.23 1.98 6.24
N ILE A 327 -14.70 3.17 5.93
CA ILE A 327 -13.50 3.35 5.12
C ILE A 327 -12.28 3.00 5.95
N VAL A 328 -11.47 2.09 5.45
CA VAL A 328 -10.21 1.67 6.08
C VAL A 328 -9.02 2.45 5.51
N ASP A 329 -9.06 2.83 4.25
CA ASP A 329 -8.09 3.75 3.63
C ASP A 329 -8.74 4.53 2.50
N GLY A 330 -8.28 5.73 2.23
CA GLY A 330 -8.82 6.60 1.20
C GLY A 330 -7.77 7.47 0.54
N VAL A 331 -7.93 7.69 -0.77
CA VAL A 331 -7.02 8.49 -1.58
C VAL A 331 -7.80 9.50 -2.41
N ASN A 332 -7.58 10.79 -2.17
CA ASN A 332 -8.06 11.84 -3.05
C ASN A 332 -7.12 11.99 -4.25
N CYS A 333 -7.67 11.93 -5.46
CA CYS A 333 -6.93 12.22 -6.68
C CYS A 333 -7.45 13.49 -7.36
N SER A 334 -6.53 14.21 -8.01
CA SER A 334 -6.85 15.41 -8.78
C SER A 334 -5.78 15.69 -9.84
N VAL A 335 -5.84 16.86 -10.47
CA VAL A 335 -4.73 17.51 -11.17
C VAL A 335 -4.60 18.95 -10.67
N GLU A 336 -3.39 19.45 -10.60
CA GLU A 336 -3.09 20.73 -9.95
C GLU A 336 -3.90 21.90 -10.50
N ALA A 337 -3.98 22.02 -11.83
CA ALA A 337 -4.60 23.16 -12.48
C ALA A 337 -6.11 23.27 -12.27
N GLU A 338 -6.81 22.17 -12.09
CA GLU A 338 -8.28 22.13 -12.01
C GLU A 338 -8.81 21.77 -10.62
N ARG A 339 -7.96 21.43 -9.65
CA ARG A 339 -8.40 21.04 -8.32
C ARG A 339 -9.15 22.17 -7.60
N GLN A 340 -10.35 21.88 -7.15
CA GLN A 340 -11.17 22.79 -6.36
C GLN A 340 -11.31 22.35 -4.89
N TRP A 341 -11.30 21.04 -4.63
CA TRP A 341 -11.50 20.48 -3.29
C TRP A 341 -11.06 19.02 -3.19
N ASN A 342 -10.94 18.52 -1.99
CA ASN A 342 -10.81 17.11 -1.70
C ASN A 342 -12.21 16.51 -1.52
N VAL A 343 -12.51 15.44 -2.25
CA VAL A 343 -13.83 14.79 -2.22
C VAL A 343 -14.04 14.06 -0.90
N LEU A 344 -13.06 13.29 -0.46
CA LEU A 344 -13.03 12.72 0.89
C LEU A 344 -12.71 13.84 1.91
N PRO A 345 -13.30 13.81 3.11
CA PRO A 345 -13.00 14.78 4.16
C PRO A 345 -11.61 14.49 4.76
N ALA A 346 -11.05 15.49 5.42
CA ALA A 346 -9.74 15.37 6.07
C ALA A 346 -9.65 14.28 7.15
N THR A 347 -10.80 13.81 7.66
CA THR A 347 -10.86 12.67 8.59
C THR A 347 -10.68 11.31 7.92
N VAL A 348 -10.61 11.27 6.58
CA VAL A 348 -10.34 10.07 5.78
C VAL A 348 -9.07 10.27 4.98
N ASP A 349 -8.90 11.44 4.35
CA ASP A 349 -7.69 11.82 3.61
C ASP A 349 -7.57 13.35 3.57
N ALA A 350 -6.60 13.88 4.30
CA ALA A 350 -6.37 15.32 4.38
C ALA A 350 -5.68 15.88 3.12
N GLY A 351 -5.00 15.03 2.36
CA GLY A 351 -4.21 15.38 1.18
C GLY A 351 -4.88 15.04 -0.15
N TRP A 352 -4.05 14.99 -1.18
CA TRP A 352 -4.40 14.54 -2.52
C TRP A 352 -3.14 14.18 -3.31
N THR A 353 -3.30 13.33 -4.33
CA THR A 353 -2.20 12.90 -5.22
C THR A 353 -2.61 12.98 -6.69
N HIS A 354 -1.67 12.80 -7.63
CA HIS A 354 -1.92 13.00 -9.05
C HIS A 354 -0.96 12.24 -9.98
N CYS A 355 -1.44 12.03 -11.22
CA CYS A 355 -0.63 11.81 -12.42
C CYS A 355 -1.02 12.86 -13.45
N GLY A 356 -0.05 13.67 -13.91
CA GLY A 356 -0.31 14.81 -14.79
C GLY A 356 -0.71 16.10 -14.04
N LYS A 357 -0.61 17.23 -14.75
CA LYS A 357 -0.72 18.58 -14.17
C LYS A 357 -2.00 19.31 -14.56
N ILE A 358 -2.57 18.93 -15.70
CA ILE A 358 -3.76 19.56 -16.30
C ILE A 358 -4.76 18.50 -16.75
N ASP A 359 -6.00 18.91 -17.03
CA ASP A 359 -6.98 18.05 -17.69
C ASP A 359 -6.47 17.62 -19.07
N HIS A 360 -6.69 16.37 -19.42
CA HIS A 360 -6.18 15.75 -20.66
C HIS A 360 -4.65 15.83 -20.86
N ASP A 361 -3.89 15.90 -19.79
CA ASP A 361 -2.43 15.83 -19.85
C ASP A 361 -2.00 14.55 -20.57
N LYS A 362 -1.23 14.71 -21.64
CA LYS A 362 -0.75 13.56 -22.43
C LYS A 362 0.43 12.85 -21.78
N ASP A 363 1.11 13.53 -20.87
CA ASP A 363 2.26 12.99 -20.17
C ASP A 363 1.87 12.11 -18.96
N ARG A 364 0.55 11.97 -18.66
CA ARG A 364 0.05 11.13 -17.58
C ARG A 364 0.13 9.63 -17.84
N TYR A 365 0.13 9.20 -19.12
CA TYR A 365 0.12 7.78 -19.46
C TYR A 365 1.38 7.06 -18.98
N PHE A 366 1.27 5.76 -18.73
CA PHE A 366 2.33 4.94 -18.13
C PHE A 366 2.77 5.41 -16.75
N LYS A 367 1.92 6.13 -16.01
CA LYS A 367 2.22 6.65 -14.69
C LYS A 367 1.14 6.25 -13.70
N SER A 368 1.56 5.97 -12.47
CA SER A 368 0.71 5.69 -11.33
C SER A 368 1.01 6.63 -10.16
N VAL A 369 0.18 6.56 -9.15
CA VAL A 369 0.49 7.10 -7.83
C VAL A 369 0.85 5.93 -6.93
N ARG A 370 2.01 6.00 -6.24
CA ARG A 370 2.53 4.90 -5.41
C ARG A 370 2.81 5.41 -4.00
N ARG A 371 2.39 4.64 -2.99
CA ARG A 371 2.60 4.99 -1.59
C ARG A 371 4.07 4.92 -1.25
N LYS A 372 4.58 5.87 -0.45
CA LYS A 372 5.99 5.97 -0.06
C LYS A 372 6.36 4.83 0.87
N MET A 373 7.52 4.24 0.64
CA MET A 373 8.14 3.31 1.57
C MET A 373 9.02 4.08 2.55
N LEU A 374 8.86 3.81 3.84
CA LEU A 374 9.69 4.42 4.89
C LEU A 374 11.00 3.64 5.09
N TYR A 375 10.89 2.31 5.23
CA TYR A 375 12.03 1.40 5.47
C TYR A 375 11.57 -0.07 5.33
N LEU A 376 12.52 -0.99 5.40
CA LEU A 376 12.25 -2.42 5.57
C LEU A 376 12.25 -2.76 7.07
N ASP A 377 11.25 -3.52 7.53
CA ASP A 377 11.16 -3.97 8.91
C ASP A 377 12.15 -5.12 9.21
N GLU A 378 12.11 -5.64 10.44
CA GLU A 378 12.96 -6.74 10.88
C GLU A 378 12.77 -8.07 10.13
N ASN A 379 11.69 -8.20 9.38
CA ASN A 379 11.37 -9.36 8.55
C ASN A 379 11.71 -9.12 7.06
N GLY A 380 12.13 -7.89 6.72
CA GLY A 380 12.37 -7.46 5.35
C GLY A 380 11.11 -7.03 4.62
N HIS A 381 10.01 -6.83 5.33
CA HIS A 381 8.78 -6.29 4.74
C HIS A 381 8.86 -4.77 4.63
N ARG A 382 8.30 -4.23 3.57
CA ARG A 382 8.19 -2.79 3.39
C ARG A 382 7.24 -2.21 4.44
N VAL A 383 7.64 -1.12 5.07
CA VAL A 383 6.74 -0.31 5.89
C VAL A 383 6.36 0.91 5.06
N LEU A 384 5.11 0.97 4.65
CA LEU A 384 4.60 2.06 3.83
C LEU A 384 4.07 3.18 4.73
N GLN A 385 4.27 4.41 4.28
CA GLN A 385 3.78 5.61 4.98
C GLN A 385 2.26 5.68 4.89
N ASP A 386 1.60 5.91 6.02
CA ASP A 386 0.17 6.09 6.10
C ASP A 386 -0.16 7.11 7.21
N THR A 387 -0.51 8.32 6.80
CA THR A 387 -0.80 9.45 7.68
C THR A 387 -2.20 10.03 7.44
N ASP A 388 -3.07 9.31 6.71
CA ASP A 388 -4.34 9.83 6.19
C ASP A 388 -4.16 11.15 5.40
N ASN A 389 -3.01 11.29 4.71
CA ASN A 389 -2.70 12.47 3.90
C ASN A 389 -2.01 12.06 2.58
N SER A 390 -2.76 11.89 1.53
CA SER A 390 -2.23 11.43 0.23
C SER A 390 -1.13 12.33 -0.36
N THR A 391 -1.04 13.61 0.03
CA THR A 391 0.06 14.50 -0.40
C THR A 391 1.40 14.08 0.22
N ASP A 392 1.35 13.66 1.47
CA ASP A 392 2.54 13.22 2.19
C ASP A 392 2.85 11.74 1.93
N ASP A 393 1.81 10.92 1.73
CA ASP A 393 1.90 9.46 1.68
C ASP A 393 2.27 8.91 0.29
N PHE A 394 1.98 9.65 -0.78
CA PHE A 394 2.17 9.13 -2.14
C PHE A 394 3.28 9.86 -2.91
N ASN A 395 4.00 9.08 -3.69
CA ASN A 395 4.80 9.56 -4.81
C ASN A 395 3.89 9.73 -6.03
N THR A 396 4.01 10.87 -6.69
CA THR A 396 3.24 11.20 -7.89
C THR A 396 4.00 10.79 -9.15
N GLU A 397 3.28 10.51 -10.23
CA GLU A 397 3.87 10.30 -11.57
C GLU A 397 4.93 9.17 -11.63
N CYS A 398 4.75 8.12 -10.82
CA CYS A 398 5.67 6.97 -10.78
C CYS A 398 5.50 6.05 -12.00
N ILE A 399 6.54 5.30 -12.32
CA ILE A 399 6.39 4.11 -13.17
C ILE A 399 5.50 3.12 -12.42
N PRO A 400 4.43 2.60 -13.03
CA PRO A 400 3.60 1.58 -12.40
C PRO A 400 4.44 0.35 -12.01
N SER A 401 4.21 -0.18 -10.79
CA SER A 401 5.05 -1.24 -10.23
C SER A 401 5.08 -2.49 -11.11
N LEU A 402 3.95 -2.88 -11.69
CA LEU A 402 3.88 -4.06 -12.56
C LEU A 402 4.61 -3.86 -13.90
N ILE A 403 4.59 -2.64 -14.43
CA ILE A 403 5.40 -2.28 -15.61
C ILE A 403 6.90 -2.37 -15.30
N GLU A 404 7.29 -1.88 -14.13
CA GLU A 404 8.67 -1.92 -13.65
C GLU A 404 9.14 -3.36 -13.39
N GLU A 405 8.36 -4.15 -12.66
CA GLU A 405 8.64 -5.54 -12.32
C GLU A 405 8.76 -6.43 -13.58
N GLN A 406 7.87 -6.26 -14.53
CA GLN A 406 7.86 -7.01 -15.78
C GLN A 406 8.81 -6.43 -16.84
N ASN A 407 9.34 -5.22 -16.59
CA ASN A 407 10.18 -4.48 -17.54
C ASN A 407 9.54 -4.36 -18.93
N THR A 408 8.27 -4.01 -18.97
CA THR A 408 7.41 -3.92 -20.17
C THR A 408 6.98 -2.48 -20.43
N ALA A 409 5.93 -2.29 -21.21
CA ALA A 409 5.31 -0.99 -21.53
C ALA A 409 6.29 0.01 -22.17
N ILE A 410 6.34 -0.04 -23.48
CA ILE A 410 7.08 0.91 -24.30
C ILE A 410 6.08 1.93 -24.86
N SER A 411 6.36 3.23 -24.71
CA SER A 411 5.53 4.29 -25.29
C SER A 411 5.47 4.20 -26.84
N ALA A 412 4.48 4.88 -27.44
CA ALA A 412 4.26 4.83 -28.90
C ALA A 412 5.47 5.31 -29.75
N ASP A 413 6.38 6.07 -29.18
CA ASP A 413 7.63 6.51 -29.79
C ASP A 413 8.82 5.56 -29.49
N GLY A 414 8.57 4.39 -28.92
CA GLY A 414 9.56 3.37 -28.62
C GLY A 414 10.34 3.59 -27.33
N ARG A 415 9.97 4.59 -26.52
CA ARG A 415 10.60 4.83 -25.22
C ARG A 415 9.85 4.09 -24.12
N LYS A 416 10.58 3.55 -23.16
CA LYS A 416 10.00 3.06 -21.89
C LYS A 416 9.49 4.25 -21.08
N ALA A 417 8.56 3.97 -20.17
CA ALA A 417 8.16 4.96 -19.18
C ALA A 417 9.39 5.40 -18.35
N GLU A 418 9.67 6.69 -18.31
CA GLU A 418 10.88 7.26 -17.70
C GLU A 418 10.59 7.96 -16.36
N THR A 419 9.50 7.64 -15.70
CA THR A 419 9.17 8.25 -14.42
C THR A 419 9.98 7.60 -13.31
N LEU A 420 10.64 8.40 -12.49
CA LEU A 420 11.33 7.92 -11.31
C LEU A 420 10.32 7.36 -10.31
N THR A 421 10.65 6.20 -9.75
CA THR A 421 9.86 5.58 -8.70
C THR A 421 10.69 5.44 -7.45
N TYR A 422 10.04 5.60 -6.31
CA TYR A 422 10.65 5.44 -5.00
C TYR A 422 10.52 4.04 -4.46
N ASP A 423 9.65 3.23 -5.07
CA ASP A 423 9.34 1.94 -4.52
C ASP A 423 10.18 0.85 -5.03
N GLY A 424 11.15 1.02 -5.31
CA GLY A 424 11.91 -0.14 -5.36
C GLY A 424 12.59 -0.33 -4.10
N VAL A 425 13.14 0.52 -3.51
CA VAL A 425 14.02 0.21 -2.38
C VAL A 425 14.45 1.42 -1.58
N GLN A 426 14.32 2.60 -2.07
CA GLN A 426 14.74 3.79 -1.35
C GLN A 426 13.87 4.99 -1.66
N PRO A 427 13.45 5.76 -0.65
CA PRO A 427 12.99 7.12 -0.85
C PRO A 427 14.12 7.85 -1.57
N VAL A 428 13.82 8.55 -2.64
CA VAL A 428 14.79 9.46 -3.22
C VAL A 428 14.94 10.60 -2.21
N GLU A 429 16.12 10.77 -1.69
CA GLU A 429 16.46 11.95 -0.91
C GLU A 429 16.32 13.18 -1.84
N GLU A 430 15.52 14.17 -1.42
CA GLU A 430 15.42 15.46 -2.08
C GLU A 430 16.76 16.25 -1.99
#